data_4b964ce0e698675e7bc99cb7be92b174
#
_entry.id   4b964ce0e698675e7bc99cb7be92b174
#
_cell.length_a   1.000
_cell.length_b   1.000
_cell.length_c   1.000
_cell.angle_alpha   90.00
_cell.angle_beta   90.00
_cell.angle_gamma   90.00
#
_symmetry.space_group_name_H-M   'P 1'
#
loop_
_entity.id
_entity.type
_entity.pdbx_description
1 polymer ?
#
loop_
_entity_poly.entity_id
_entity_poly.type
_entity_poly.pdbx_seq_one_letter_code
_entity_poly.pdbx_strand_id
1 'polypeptide(L)'
;YDMRHGYRGPSNVLWKVGESAWDSKKITSTLRALPTYGPLLPAVVTQANPQEAVATLADGTSVSLRMDGMRWARPYRSDTLQGPTPRKVTDVVQTGQQIWVRKVGDAWWLAQVPDVNSALVSINPQNGAVMALVGGFDFNQSKFNRATQALRQVGSNIKPFLYTAAMDKGLTLASILNDVPISRWDAGAGSDWQPKNSPAEYAGPIRLRQGLGQSKNVVMVRAMRAMGVDYAAEYLQRFGFPAQNIVRTESLALGSASFTPLQVARGYSVMANGGFLVDPFFISKIENDQGGVLFEAKPKIACPECDIPVIYGNTPKSEVLENKDMEDPAVSQEQPNIVVPQPQLEQANQSLVAQTGAQEYAPHVINTPLSFLIKSALNTNIFGEPGWQGTGWRAGRDLQRHDIGGKTGTTNSSKDAWFSGYGPGVVTSVWIGFDDHRRDLGRTTASGAIKDQISGYEGGAKSAQPAWDAYMKSVLEGVPEQPLTPPPGVVTVNIDRSTGQLANGGNSRAEYFIEGTQPTTQAVHEVGTEIIDNGETHELF
;
A
#
# COMPACT_ATOMS: atom_id res chain seq x y z
N TYR A 1 7.02 -8.96 -11.63
CA TYR A 1 8.35 -8.88 -11.06
C TYR A 1 9.34 -9.73 -11.89
N ASP A 2 9.19 -11.06 -11.98
CA ASP A 2 10.15 -11.97 -12.61
C ASP A 2 10.52 -11.60 -14.04
N MET A 3 9.55 -11.25 -14.89
CA MET A 3 9.82 -10.82 -16.26
C MET A 3 10.72 -9.57 -16.34
N ARG A 4 10.64 -8.67 -15.35
CA ARG A 4 11.51 -7.47 -15.30
C ARG A 4 12.92 -7.79 -14.80
N HIS A 5 13.05 -8.74 -13.88
CA HIS A 5 14.32 -9.13 -13.27
C HIS A 5 15.13 -10.14 -14.09
N GLY A 6 14.48 -10.76 -15.07
CA GLY A 6 15.13 -11.63 -16.02
C GLY A 6 14.92 -13.13 -15.74
N TYR A 7 15.43 -13.93 -16.66
CA TYR A 7 15.30 -15.38 -16.67
C TYR A 7 16.42 -16.05 -15.90
N ARG A 8 16.08 -16.89 -14.94
CA ARG A 8 17.02 -17.61 -14.07
C ARG A 8 17.60 -18.88 -14.73
N GLY A 9 17.19 -19.17 -15.96
CA GLY A 9 17.65 -20.34 -16.69
C GLY A 9 16.63 -21.49 -16.66
N PRO A 10 16.96 -22.63 -17.33
CA PRO A 10 16.13 -23.83 -17.33
C PRO A 10 16.07 -24.46 -15.94
N SER A 11 14.97 -25.14 -15.63
CA SER A 11 14.83 -25.88 -14.37
C SER A 11 15.78 -27.06 -14.28
N ASN A 12 16.07 -27.67 -15.42
CA ASN A 12 17.00 -28.81 -15.55
C ASN A 12 17.55 -28.91 -16.96
N VAL A 13 18.64 -29.65 -17.13
CA VAL A 13 19.20 -30.04 -18.43
C VAL A 13 19.19 -31.58 -18.50
N LEU A 14 18.30 -32.13 -19.31
CA LEU A 14 18.09 -33.57 -19.41
C LEU A 14 19.10 -34.25 -20.33
N TRP A 15 19.52 -33.53 -21.37
CA TRP A 15 20.65 -33.89 -22.24
C TRP A 15 21.28 -32.64 -22.83
N LYS A 16 22.55 -32.71 -23.19
CA LYS A 16 23.25 -31.59 -23.85
C LYS A 16 23.18 -31.67 -25.35
N VAL A 17 23.42 -30.58 -26.03
CA VAL A 17 23.54 -30.52 -27.48
C VAL A 17 24.69 -31.45 -27.90
N GLY A 18 24.38 -32.38 -28.86
CA GLY A 18 25.33 -33.40 -29.30
C GLY A 18 25.23 -34.75 -28.57
N GLU A 19 24.50 -34.84 -27.48
CA GLU A 19 24.16 -36.09 -26.81
C GLU A 19 22.88 -36.70 -27.43
N SER A 20 22.64 -38.02 -27.20
CA SER A 20 21.43 -38.69 -27.63
C SER A 20 20.20 -38.09 -27.00
N ALA A 21 19.30 -37.58 -27.82
CA ALA A 21 18.02 -37.01 -27.36
C ALA A 21 17.14 -38.10 -26.70
N TRP A 22 16.39 -37.73 -25.69
CA TRP A 22 15.41 -38.61 -25.07
C TRP A 22 14.23 -38.82 -26.01
N ASP A 23 13.68 -40.04 -25.98
CA ASP A 23 12.44 -40.34 -26.69
C ASP A 23 11.22 -39.67 -26.04
N SER A 24 10.13 -39.58 -26.79
CA SER A 24 8.89 -38.93 -26.36
C SER A 24 8.29 -39.56 -25.09
N LYS A 25 8.42 -40.89 -24.93
CA LYS A 25 7.86 -41.59 -23.75
C LYS A 25 8.63 -41.18 -22.47
N LYS A 26 9.96 -41.13 -22.56
CA LYS A 26 10.81 -40.72 -21.44
C LYS A 26 10.58 -39.26 -21.07
N ILE A 27 10.44 -38.37 -22.06
CA ILE A 27 10.12 -36.93 -21.85
C ILE A 27 8.77 -36.79 -21.12
N THR A 28 7.71 -37.37 -21.67
CA THR A 28 6.35 -37.23 -21.12
C THR A 28 6.22 -37.86 -19.74
N SER A 29 6.85 -39.03 -19.50
CA SER A 29 6.83 -39.65 -18.16
C SER A 29 7.55 -38.78 -17.11
N THR A 30 8.68 -38.16 -17.49
CA THR A 30 9.39 -37.25 -16.60
C THR A 30 8.58 -35.99 -16.29
N LEU A 31 7.94 -35.40 -17.31
CA LEU A 31 7.13 -34.19 -17.13
C LEU A 31 5.86 -34.43 -16.30
N ARG A 32 5.23 -35.61 -16.44
CA ARG A 32 4.03 -35.98 -15.65
C ARG A 32 4.33 -36.15 -14.16
N ALA A 33 5.58 -36.43 -13.79
CA ALA A 33 5.99 -36.50 -12.39
C ALA A 33 6.21 -35.13 -11.74
N LEU A 34 6.22 -34.04 -12.54
CA LEU A 34 6.40 -32.69 -12.06
C LEU A 34 5.05 -32.06 -11.68
N PRO A 35 5.03 -31.20 -10.63
CA PRO A 35 3.85 -30.42 -10.34
C PRO A 35 3.59 -29.40 -11.44
N THR A 36 2.34 -28.94 -11.54
CA THR A 36 1.97 -27.73 -12.28
C THR A 36 1.74 -26.58 -11.29
N TYR A 37 2.06 -25.35 -11.68
CA TYR A 37 1.90 -24.18 -10.81
C TYR A 37 1.01 -23.13 -11.51
N GLY A 38 -0.27 -23.09 -11.16
CA GLY A 38 -1.24 -22.22 -11.83
C GLY A 38 -1.23 -22.41 -13.35
N PRO A 39 -0.99 -21.35 -14.14
CA PRO A 39 -0.95 -21.44 -15.61
C PRO A 39 0.39 -21.96 -16.16
N LEU A 40 1.35 -22.30 -15.31
CA LEU A 40 2.68 -22.76 -15.75
C LEU A 40 2.70 -24.27 -15.95
N LEU A 41 3.11 -24.67 -17.15
CA LEU A 41 3.26 -26.08 -17.54
C LEU A 41 4.76 -26.41 -17.73
N PRO A 42 5.25 -27.54 -17.22
CA PRO A 42 6.59 -28.00 -17.52
C PRO A 42 6.68 -28.50 -18.96
N ALA A 43 7.78 -28.18 -19.64
CA ALA A 43 8.05 -28.59 -21.01
C ALA A 43 9.53 -28.92 -21.20
N VAL A 44 9.83 -29.73 -22.20
CA VAL A 44 11.22 -30.04 -22.61
C VAL A 44 11.44 -29.53 -24.02
N VAL A 45 12.49 -28.74 -24.22
CA VAL A 45 12.91 -28.25 -25.54
C VAL A 45 13.49 -29.42 -26.35
N THR A 46 12.82 -29.80 -27.40
CA THR A 46 13.22 -30.91 -28.31
C THR A 46 13.98 -30.42 -29.53
N GLN A 47 13.71 -29.18 -29.97
CA GLN A 47 14.42 -28.52 -31.06
C GLN A 47 14.61 -27.03 -30.72
N ALA A 48 15.74 -26.46 -31.10
CA ALA A 48 15.98 -25.03 -30.98
C ALA A 48 16.84 -24.52 -32.14
N ASN A 49 16.39 -23.45 -32.75
CA ASN A 49 17.11 -22.70 -33.78
C ASN A 49 17.03 -21.19 -33.46
N PRO A 50 17.73 -20.30 -34.18
CA PRO A 50 17.69 -18.87 -33.89
C PRO A 50 16.30 -18.21 -33.90
N GLN A 51 15.32 -18.76 -34.63
CA GLN A 51 13.99 -18.18 -34.81
C GLN A 51 12.94 -18.79 -33.88
N GLU A 52 13.08 -20.07 -33.56
CA GLU A 52 12.05 -20.87 -32.91
C GLU A 52 12.62 -21.97 -32.03
N ALA A 53 11.95 -22.30 -30.95
CA ALA A 53 12.15 -23.53 -30.21
C ALA A 53 10.85 -24.33 -30.17
N VAL A 54 10.96 -25.65 -30.36
CA VAL A 54 9.85 -26.60 -30.17
C VAL A 54 10.04 -27.27 -28.82
N ALA A 55 8.99 -27.24 -27.99
CA ALA A 55 9.01 -27.89 -26.68
C ALA A 55 7.83 -28.88 -26.59
N THR A 56 8.07 -30.02 -25.93
CA THR A 56 7.07 -31.05 -25.67
C THR A 56 6.51 -30.92 -24.28
N LEU A 57 5.20 -30.91 -24.12
CA LEU A 57 4.45 -30.89 -22.86
C LEU A 57 4.26 -32.31 -22.29
N ALA A 58 3.75 -32.39 -21.04
CA ALA A 58 3.51 -33.65 -20.34
C ALA A 58 2.48 -34.57 -21.01
N ASP A 59 1.56 -34.05 -21.80
CA ASP A 59 0.59 -34.78 -22.58
C ASP A 59 1.14 -35.26 -23.94
N GLY A 60 2.37 -34.87 -24.30
CA GLY A 60 3.00 -35.15 -25.58
C GLY A 60 2.77 -34.09 -26.66
N THR A 61 1.98 -33.06 -26.39
CA THR A 61 1.75 -31.95 -27.32
C THR A 61 3.06 -31.17 -27.55
N SER A 62 3.35 -30.88 -28.82
CA SER A 62 4.46 -30.02 -29.20
C SER A 62 4.01 -28.57 -29.33
N VAL A 63 4.71 -27.64 -28.71
CA VAL A 63 4.41 -26.21 -28.72
C VAL A 63 5.59 -25.42 -29.27
N SER A 64 5.28 -24.36 -30.00
CA SER A 64 6.26 -23.46 -30.60
C SER A 64 6.48 -22.23 -29.70
N LEU A 65 7.74 -21.91 -29.45
CA LEU A 65 8.17 -20.75 -28.69
C LEU A 65 8.98 -19.82 -29.61
N ARG A 66 8.55 -18.57 -29.75
CA ARG A 66 9.20 -17.55 -30.57
C ARG A 66 9.72 -16.40 -29.72
N MET A 67 10.55 -15.55 -30.33
CA MET A 67 11.18 -14.43 -29.63
C MET A 67 10.18 -13.48 -28.94
N ASP A 68 8.97 -13.30 -29.48
CA ASP A 68 7.95 -12.45 -28.86
C ASP A 68 7.56 -12.92 -27.46
N GLY A 69 7.54 -14.25 -27.24
CA GLY A 69 7.31 -14.85 -25.92
C GLY A 69 8.55 -14.97 -25.05
N MET A 70 9.76 -14.56 -25.54
CA MET A 70 11.04 -14.74 -24.86
C MET A 70 11.85 -13.45 -24.72
N ARG A 71 11.49 -12.33 -25.36
CA ARG A 71 12.27 -11.07 -25.31
C ARG A 71 12.52 -10.57 -23.89
N TRP A 72 11.64 -10.88 -22.95
CA TRP A 72 11.79 -10.54 -21.53
C TRP A 72 12.93 -11.30 -20.85
N ALA A 73 13.33 -12.45 -21.39
CA ALA A 73 14.21 -13.43 -20.76
C ALA A 73 15.71 -13.01 -20.81
N ARG A 74 15.99 -11.78 -20.38
CA ARG A 74 17.35 -11.33 -20.11
C ARG A 74 17.96 -12.24 -19.05
N PRO A 75 19.24 -12.65 -19.13
CA PRO A 75 19.86 -13.44 -18.07
C PRO A 75 19.76 -12.73 -16.73
N TYR A 76 19.18 -13.38 -15.73
CA TYR A 76 19.23 -12.93 -14.34
C TYR A 76 20.66 -13.00 -13.83
N ARG A 77 21.16 -11.96 -13.21
CA ARG A 77 22.49 -11.91 -12.58
C ARG A 77 22.38 -11.72 -11.06
N SER A 78 21.49 -10.83 -10.65
CA SER A 78 21.10 -10.58 -9.26
C SER A 78 19.78 -9.80 -9.23
N ASP A 79 19.23 -9.58 -8.04
CA ASP A 79 18.02 -8.76 -7.87
C ASP A 79 18.19 -7.31 -8.36
N THR A 80 19.41 -6.86 -8.62
CA THR A 80 19.73 -5.51 -9.11
C THR A 80 20.35 -5.45 -10.50
N LEU A 81 20.74 -6.59 -11.07
CA LEU A 81 21.47 -6.65 -12.33
C LEU A 81 20.90 -7.71 -13.28
N GLN A 82 20.59 -7.30 -14.49
CA GLN A 82 20.11 -8.15 -15.58
C GLN A 82 21.13 -8.11 -16.74
N GLY A 83 21.28 -9.24 -17.41
CA GLY A 83 22.09 -9.36 -18.61
C GLY A 83 21.51 -8.64 -19.83
N PRO A 84 22.13 -8.74 -21.01
CA PRO A 84 21.63 -8.12 -22.24
C PRO A 84 20.29 -8.72 -22.70
N THR A 85 19.52 -7.95 -23.46
CA THR A 85 18.30 -8.44 -24.12
C THR A 85 18.67 -9.51 -25.14
N PRO A 86 18.02 -10.71 -25.11
CA PRO A 86 18.30 -11.77 -26.06
C PRO A 86 17.89 -11.34 -27.50
N ARG A 87 18.65 -11.78 -28.48
CA ARG A 87 18.43 -11.44 -29.89
C ARG A 87 17.86 -12.61 -30.71
N LYS A 88 18.10 -13.82 -30.28
CA LYS A 88 17.66 -15.06 -30.91
C LYS A 88 17.22 -16.06 -29.85
N VAL A 89 16.36 -17.00 -30.23
CA VAL A 89 15.80 -18.02 -29.32
C VAL A 89 16.89 -18.85 -28.64
N THR A 90 17.96 -19.17 -29.36
CA THR A 90 19.11 -19.93 -28.80
C THR A 90 19.97 -19.15 -27.80
N ASP A 91 19.75 -17.84 -27.62
CA ASP A 91 20.34 -17.09 -26.51
C ASP A 91 19.64 -17.40 -25.17
N VAL A 92 18.42 -17.96 -25.23
CA VAL A 92 17.55 -18.17 -24.08
C VAL A 92 17.41 -19.64 -23.72
N VAL A 93 17.11 -20.49 -24.72
CA VAL A 93 16.87 -21.92 -24.52
C VAL A 93 17.64 -22.77 -25.53
N GLN A 94 17.96 -24.01 -25.11
CA GLN A 94 18.66 -25.00 -25.93
C GLN A 94 17.94 -26.35 -25.86
N THR A 95 18.18 -27.20 -26.86
CA THR A 95 17.67 -28.57 -26.88
C THR A 95 18.08 -29.35 -25.64
N GLY A 96 17.17 -30.14 -25.10
CA GLY A 96 17.38 -30.93 -23.90
C GLY A 96 17.08 -30.21 -22.58
N GLN A 97 16.73 -28.94 -22.64
CA GLN A 97 16.41 -28.16 -21.43
C GLN A 97 14.96 -28.35 -21.01
N GLN A 98 14.74 -28.57 -19.74
CA GLN A 98 13.43 -28.49 -19.08
C GLN A 98 13.14 -27.04 -18.71
N ILE A 99 12.03 -26.52 -19.19
CA ILE A 99 11.58 -25.14 -19.01
C ILE A 99 10.14 -25.09 -18.52
N TRP A 100 9.69 -23.91 -18.13
CA TRP A 100 8.29 -23.62 -17.89
C TRP A 100 7.71 -22.79 -19.03
N VAL A 101 6.49 -23.10 -19.43
CA VAL A 101 5.76 -22.37 -20.47
C VAL A 101 4.35 -22.02 -20.00
N ARG A 102 3.76 -20.98 -20.58
CA ARG A 102 2.37 -20.62 -20.36
C ARG A 102 1.71 -20.20 -21.68
N LYS A 103 0.42 -20.39 -21.78
CA LYS A 103 -0.37 -19.87 -22.90
C LYS A 103 -0.74 -18.39 -22.67
N VAL A 104 -0.57 -17.56 -23.70
CA VAL A 104 -0.94 -16.14 -23.69
C VAL A 104 -1.68 -15.86 -25.00
N GLY A 105 -3.01 -15.72 -24.95
CA GLY A 105 -3.84 -15.80 -26.15
C GLY A 105 -3.65 -17.14 -26.84
N ASP A 106 -3.34 -17.12 -28.14
CA ASP A 106 -3.05 -18.33 -28.91
C ASP A 106 -1.56 -18.70 -28.95
N ALA A 107 -0.69 -17.87 -28.35
CA ALA A 107 0.75 -18.10 -28.37
C ALA A 107 1.26 -18.75 -27.07
N TRP A 108 2.35 -19.51 -27.19
CA TRP A 108 3.09 -20.04 -26.06
C TRP A 108 4.28 -19.16 -25.71
N TRP A 109 4.40 -18.82 -24.44
CA TRP A 109 5.46 -17.99 -23.90
C TRP A 109 6.33 -18.76 -22.93
N LEU A 110 7.63 -18.48 -22.93
CA LEU A 110 8.52 -18.91 -21.89
C LEU A 110 8.08 -18.27 -20.55
N ALA A 111 8.15 -19.07 -19.50
CA ALA A 111 7.83 -18.66 -18.14
C ALA A 111 8.87 -19.17 -17.15
N GLN A 112 8.74 -18.80 -15.92
CA GLN A 112 9.48 -19.39 -14.80
C GLN A 112 8.62 -19.35 -13.52
N VAL A 113 8.84 -20.29 -12.61
CA VAL A 113 8.18 -20.28 -11.30
C VAL A 113 8.65 -19.05 -10.55
N PRO A 114 7.75 -18.19 -10.04
CA PRO A 114 8.16 -17.01 -9.32
C PRO A 114 8.97 -17.32 -8.06
N ASP A 115 9.99 -16.53 -7.83
CA ASP A 115 10.82 -16.57 -6.61
C ASP A 115 10.32 -15.57 -5.56
N VAL A 116 9.80 -14.45 -6.04
CA VAL A 116 9.09 -13.46 -5.23
C VAL A 116 7.69 -13.95 -4.88
N ASN A 117 7.21 -13.58 -3.71
CA ASN A 117 5.85 -13.86 -3.26
C ASN A 117 5.01 -12.59 -3.16
N SER A 118 3.69 -12.77 -3.13
CA SER A 118 2.74 -11.69 -2.97
C SER A 118 1.50 -12.16 -2.22
N ALA A 119 0.74 -11.18 -1.73
CA ALA A 119 -0.59 -11.40 -1.21
C ALA A 119 -1.52 -10.26 -1.63
N LEU A 120 -2.78 -10.60 -1.84
CA LEU A 120 -3.87 -9.65 -2.06
C LEU A 120 -5.01 -10.00 -1.11
N VAL A 121 -5.56 -8.99 -0.45
CA VAL A 121 -6.77 -9.10 0.37
C VAL A 121 -7.72 -8.00 -0.02
N SER A 122 -8.96 -8.36 -0.31
CA SER A 122 -10.06 -7.43 -0.58
C SER A 122 -11.21 -7.68 0.38
N ILE A 123 -11.73 -6.61 0.99
CA ILE A 123 -12.76 -6.66 2.03
C ILE A 123 -13.89 -5.70 1.63
N ASN A 124 -15.14 -6.10 1.87
CA ASN A 124 -16.26 -5.19 1.92
C ASN A 124 -16.17 -4.36 3.22
N PRO A 125 -15.94 -3.03 3.15
CA PRO A 125 -15.75 -2.21 4.34
C PRO A 125 -17.01 -2.04 5.18
N GLN A 126 -18.20 -2.34 4.64
CA GLN A 126 -19.46 -2.19 5.38
C GLN A 126 -19.71 -3.31 6.38
N ASN A 127 -19.27 -4.53 6.06
CA ASN A 127 -19.58 -5.70 6.88
C ASN A 127 -18.41 -6.64 7.15
N GLY A 128 -17.23 -6.38 6.59
CA GLY A 128 -16.05 -7.22 6.77
C GLY A 128 -15.98 -8.47 5.88
N ALA A 129 -16.94 -8.72 4.99
CA ALA A 129 -16.87 -9.86 4.09
C ALA A 129 -15.57 -9.84 3.26
N VAL A 130 -14.81 -10.92 3.29
CA VAL A 130 -13.61 -11.08 2.47
C VAL A 130 -14.05 -11.43 1.05
N MET A 131 -13.88 -10.49 0.13
CA MET A 131 -14.29 -10.60 -1.27
C MET A 131 -13.27 -11.35 -2.12
N ALA A 132 -11.97 -11.18 -1.81
CA ALA A 132 -10.88 -11.90 -2.44
C ALA A 132 -9.71 -12.05 -1.46
N LEU A 133 -9.04 -13.20 -1.51
CA LEU A 133 -7.84 -13.45 -0.75
C LEU A 133 -6.91 -14.37 -1.51
N VAL A 134 -5.69 -13.87 -1.78
CA VAL A 134 -4.61 -14.62 -2.43
C VAL A 134 -3.39 -14.54 -1.51
N GLY A 135 -2.88 -15.66 -1.05
CA GLY A 135 -1.77 -15.74 -0.10
C GLY A 135 -0.44 -16.20 -0.67
N GLY A 136 -0.35 -16.34 -2.00
CA GLY A 136 0.86 -16.77 -2.71
C GLY A 136 0.58 -17.05 -4.17
N PHE A 137 1.58 -17.53 -4.91
CA PHE A 137 1.44 -17.82 -6.33
C PHE A 137 0.63 -19.10 -6.61
N ASP A 138 0.94 -20.19 -5.89
CA ASP A 138 0.28 -21.47 -6.05
C ASP A 138 0.38 -22.30 -4.76
N PHE A 139 -0.71 -23.02 -4.41
CA PHE A 139 -0.77 -23.84 -3.19
C PHE A 139 0.23 -25.01 -3.19
N ASN A 140 0.49 -25.60 -4.37
CA ASN A 140 1.46 -26.68 -4.51
C ASN A 140 2.91 -26.19 -4.36
N GLN A 141 3.16 -24.90 -4.69
CA GLN A 141 4.47 -24.28 -4.45
C GLN A 141 4.68 -23.99 -2.96
N SER A 142 3.67 -23.46 -2.28
CA SER A 142 3.74 -23.10 -0.88
C SER A 142 2.36 -23.06 -0.24
N LYS A 143 2.19 -23.81 0.85
CA LYS A 143 0.95 -23.82 1.66
C LYS A 143 0.87 -22.63 2.62
N PHE A 144 1.95 -21.87 2.78
CA PHE A 144 2.01 -20.71 3.66
C PHE A 144 1.15 -19.56 3.10
N ASN A 145 0.06 -19.25 3.76
CA ASN A 145 -0.86 -18.18 3.35
C ASN A 145 -0.36 -16.83 3.86
N ARG A 146 0.32 -16.09 3.01
CA ARG A 146 0.94 -14.80 3.36
C ARG A 146 -0.09 -13.71 3.65
N ALA A 147 -1.31 -13.85 3.14
CA ALA A 147 -2.38 -12.89 3.41
C ALA A 147 -2.78 -12.85 4.90
N THR A 148 -2.70 -13.99 5.60
CA THR A 148 -3.15 -14.14 6.99
C THR A 148 -2.03 -14.49 7.97
N GLN A 149 -0.88 -14.98 7.50
CA GLN A 149 0.16 -15.54 8.35
C GLN A 149 1.49 -14.76 8.30
N ALA A 150 1.79 -14.06 7.20
CA ALA A 150 3.05 -13.33 7.07
C ALA A 150 2.97 -11.96 7.74
N LEU A 151 3.72 -11.77 8.82
CA LEU A 151 3.98 -10.47 9.41
C LEU A 151 5.05 -9.75 8.59
N ARG A 152 4.65 -8.71 7.85
CA ARG A 152 5.53 -7.95 6.96
C ARG A 152 5.57 -6.49 7.35
N GLN A 153 6.76 -5.91 7.30
CA GLN A 153 6.96 -4.50 7.63
C GLN A 153 6.17 -3.63 6.64
N VAL A 154 5.35 -2.70 7.18
CA VAL A 154 4.39 -1.95 6.36
C VAL A 154 4.96 -0.70 5.70
N GLY A 155 6.10 -0.20 6.17
CA GLY A 155 6.70 1.02 5.63
C GLY A 155 5.71 2.18 5.61
N SER A 156 5.78 3.01 4.59
CA SER A 156 4.90 4.18 4.45
C SER A 156 3.40 3.86 4.33
N ASN A 157 3.02 2.59 4.25
CA ASN A 157 1.61 2.18 4.23
C ASN A 157 0.90 2.42 5.58
N ILE A 158 1.67 2.61 6.67
CA ILE A 158 1.17 2.97 8.01
C ILE A 158 0.77 4.45 8.12
N LYS A 159 1.32 5.32 7.27
CA LYS A 159 1.18 6.77 7.42
C LYS A 159 -0.28 7.25 7.53
N PRO A 160 -1.25 6.76 6.75
CA PRO A 160 -2.65 7.21 6.91
C PRO A 160 -3.18 7.07 8.33
N PHE A 161 -2.85 5.99 9.04
CA PHE A 161 -3.25 5.76 10.42
C PHE A 161 -2.61 6.77 11.38
N LEU A 162 -1.32 7.05 11.18
CA LEU A 162 -0.57 8.01 11.99
C LEU A 162 -1.00 9.46 11.71
N TYR A 163 -1.35 9.78 10.45
CA TYR A 163 -1.92 11.07 10.11
C TYR A 163 -3.32 11.25 10.72
N THR A 164 -4.12 10.17 10.80
CA THR A 164 -5.38 10.18 11.52
C THR A 164 -5.18 10.48 13.00
N ALA A 165 -4.21 9.83 13.64
CA ALA A 165 -3.83 10.10 15.04
C ALA A 165 -3.37 11.56 15.25
N ALA A 166 -2.56 12.08 14.34
CA ALA A 166 -2.08 13.46 14.39
C ALA A 166 -3.23 14.48 14.25
N MET A 167 -4.20 14.19 13.38
CA MET A 167 -5.39 15.03 13.23
C MET A 167 -6.33 14.93 14.43
N ASP A 168 -6.49 13.76 15.04
CA ASP A 168 -7.26 13.58 16.28
C ASP A 168 -6.62 14.34 17.45
N LYS A 169 -5.29 14.51 17.44
CA LYS A 169 -4.51 15.28 18.42
C LYS A 169 -4.52 16.81 18.15
N GLY A 170 -5.15 17.27 17.05
CA GLY A 170 -5.36 18.70 16.77
C GLY A 170 -4.67 19.25 15.52
N LEU A 171 -3.83 18.47 14.83
CA LEU A 171 -3.35 18.89 13.50
C LEU A 171 -4.52 18.86 12.49
N THR A 172 -4.40 19.67 11.43
CA THR A 172 -5.36 19.69 10.32
C THR A 172 -4.66 19.37 9.00
N LEU A 173 -5.39 19.06 7.97
CA LEU A 173 -4.82 18.87 6.62
C LEU A 173 -4.11 20.13 6.09
N ALA A 174 -4.44 21.31 6.64
CA ALA A 174 -3.83 22.58 6.33
C ALA A 174 -2.61 22.91 7.22
N SER A 175 -2.38 22.19 8.31
CA SER A 175 -1.22 22.41 9.20
C SER A 175 0.10 22.35 8.43
N ILE A 176 0.93 23.36 8.59
CA ILE A 176 2.24 23.46 7.94
C ILE A 176 3.29 22.76 8.79
N LEU A 177 4.00 21.80 8.18
CA LEU A 177 5.16 21.14 8.75
C LEU A 177 6.37 21.31 7.84
N ASN A 178 7.53 21.48 8.43
CA ASN A 178 8.75 21.79 7.70
C ASN A 178 9.39 20.50 7.12
N ASP A 179 9.44 20.36 5.80
CA ASP A 179 10.10 19.26 5.10
C ASP A 179 11.57 19.60 4.86
N VAL A 180 12.38 19.63 5.93
CA VAL A 180 13.84 19.83 5.89
C VAL A 180 14.53 18.68 6.63
N PRO A 181 15.83 18.40 6.36
CA PRO A 181 16.56 17.32 7.02
C PRO A 181 16.45 17.37 8.55
N ILE A 182 16.38 16.19 9.17
CA ILE A 182 16.39 16.00 10.63
C ILE A 182 17.61 15.17 10.98
N SER A 183 18.31 15.56 12.04
CA SER A 183 19.36 14.78 12.68
C SER A 183 19.08 14.70 14.19
N ARG A 184 19.23 13.53 14.78
CA ARG A 184 19.12 13.31 16.21
C ARG A 184 20.13 12.25 16.63
N TRP A 185 20.84 12.53 17.72
CA TRP A 185 21.70 11.53 18.34
C TRP A 185 20.86 10.40 18.94
N ASP A 186 21.14 9.16 18.53
CA ASP A 186 20.56 7.95 19.10
C ASP A 186 21.60 7.29 20.02
N ALA A 187 21.42 7.44 21.32
CA ALA A 187 22.34 6.90 22.33
C ALA A 187 22.40 5.35 22.30
N GLY A 188 21.32 4.68 21.91
CA GLY A 188 21.28 3.21 21.79
C GLY A 188 22.02 2.67 20.57
N ALA A 189 22.00 3.41 19.47
CA ALA A 189 22.70 3.05 18.23
C ALA A 189 24.13 3.63 18.17
N GLY A 190 24.50 4.56 19.06
CA GLY A 190 25.76 5.28 19.02
C GLY A 190 25.94 6.14 17.77
N SER A 191 24.85 6.57 17.13
CA SER A 191 24.86 7.33 15.89
C SER A 191 23.72 8.34 15.83
N ASP A 192 23.85 9.34 14.96
CA ASP A 192 22.76 10.25 14.64
C ASP A 192 21.68 9.54 13.83
N TRP A 193 20.45 9.56 14.32
CA TRP A 193 19.31 9.11 13.54
C TRP A 193 18.91 10.18 12.52
N GLN A 194 19.06 9.87 11.24
CA GLN A 194 18.83 10.79 10.13
C GLN A 194 17.77 10.25 9.17
N PRO A 195 16.47 10.41 9.50
CA PRO A 195 15.40 10.02 8.57
C PRO A 195 15.46 10.89 7.31
N LYS A 196 15.44 10.24 6.13
CA LYS A 196 15.50 10.92 4.82
C LYS A 196 14.21 10.67 4.05
N ASN A 197 13.83 11.64 3.23
CA ASN A 197 12.80 11.40 2.20
C ASN A 197 13.30 10.41 1.14
N SER A 198 12.39 9.81 0.40
CA SER A 198 12.72 8.93 -0.73
C SER A 198 11.89 9.35 -1.96
N PRO A 199 12.52 10.01 -2.96
CA PRO A 199 13.93 10.47 -3.03
C PRO A 199 14.27 11.51 -1.95
N ALA A 200 15.57 11.73 -1.71
CA ALA A 200 16.08 12.67 -0.68
C ALA A 200 15.93 14.12 -1.14
N GLU A 201 14.70 14.53 -1.41
CA GLU A 201 14.29 15.87 -1.83
C GLU A 201 13.42 16.51 -0.75
N TYR A 202 13.64 17.78 -0.50
CA TYR A 202 12.99 18.53 0.57
C TYR A 202 12.30 19.77 0.01
N ALA A 203 11.09 20.03 0.47
CA ALA A 203 10.23 21.09 -0.07
C ALA A 203 10.06 22.29 0.88
N GLY A 204 10.73 22.28 2.05
CA GLY A 204 10.52 23.31 3.06
C GLY A 204 9.14 23.18 3.74
N PRO A 205 8.52 24.30 4.14
CA PRO A 205 7.20 24.30 4.75
C PRO A 205 6.13 23.79 3.78
N ILE A 206 5.43 22.69 4.11
CA ILE A 206 4.33 22.14 3.33
C ILE A 206 3.16 21.74 4.21
N ARG A 207 1.97 21.71 3.62
CA ARG A 207 0.76 21.25 4.31
C ARG A 207 0.81 19.75 4.63
N LEU A 208 0.16 19.39 5.72
CA LEU A 208 0.04 17.99 6.16
C LEU A 208 -0.53 17.10 5.03
N ARG A 209 -1.55 17.58 4.28
CA ARG A 209 -2.09 16.91 3.09
C ARG A 209 -1.03 16.58 2.05
N GLN A 210 -0.18 17.55 1.69
CA GLN A 210 0.91 17.35 0.73
C GLN A 210 1.95 16.34 1.27
N GLY A 211 2.27 16.44 2.57
CA GLY A 211 3.18 15.51 3.24
C GLY A 211 2.72 14.04 3.12
N LEU A 212 1.42 13.78 3.28
CA LEU A 212 0.84 12.44 3.06
C LEU A 212 0.83 12.09 1.57
N GLY A 213 0.36 12.99 0.70
CA GLY A 213 0.22 12.76 -0.74
C GLY A 213 1.53 12.42 -1.43
N GLN A 214 2.61 13.10 -1.06
CA GLN A 214 3.97 12.83 -1.52
C GLN A 214 4.74 11.83 -0.65
N SER A 215 4.10 11.31 0.41
CA SER A 215 4.71 10.33 1.33
C SER A 215 6.00 10.81 1.99
N LYS A 216 6.10 12.10 2.34
CA LYS A 216 7.29 12.69 2.95
C LYS A 216 7.58 12.05 4.31
N ASN A 217 8.81 11.55 4.48
CA ASN A 217 9.23 10.87 5.71
C ASN A 217 9.43 11.87 6.84
N VAL A 218 10.12 12.96 6.54
CA VAL A 218 10.47 13.99 7.53
C VAL A 218 9.23 14.67 8.11
N VAL A 219 8.22 14.94 7.28
CA VAL A 219 6.95 15.51 7.71
C VAL A 219 6.24 14.56 8.71
N MET A 220 6.23 13.25 8.42
CA MET A 220 5.62 12.28 9.33
C MET A 220 6.38 12.16 10.65
N VAL A 221 7.72 12.22 10.62
CA VAL A 221 8.53 12.22 11.85
C VAL A 221 8.21 13.46 12.70
N ARG A 222 8.07 14.64 12.12
CA ARG A 222 7.67 15.85 12.83
C ARG A 222 6.26 15.76 13.41
N ALA A 223 5.30 15.24 12.64
CA ALA A 223 3.96 14.97 13.14
C ALA A 223 3.97 13.94 14.29
N MET A 224 4.81 12.89 14.21
CA MET A 224 5.00 11.91 15.27
C MET A 224 5.54 12.57 16.56
N ARG A 225 6.53 13.44 16.44
CA ARG A 225 7.07 14.18 17.60
C ARG A 225 6.03 15.09 18.23
N ALA A 226 5.19 15.75 17.40
CA ALA A 226 4.14 16.63 17.89
C ALA A 226 3.04 15.88 18.66
N MET A 227 2.64 14.67 18.20
CA MET A 227 1.59 13.91 18.89
C MET A 227 2.10 12.98 19.99
N GLY A 228 3.39 12.64 19.97
CA GLY A 228 4.01 11.67 20.88
C GLY A 228 3.93 10.22 20.36
N VAL A 229 5.02 9.46 20.55
CA VAL A 229 5.16 8.07 20.06
C VAL A 229 4.18 7.14 20.77
N ASP A 230 4.02 7.26 22.07
CA ASP A 230 3.12 6.38 22.84
C ASP A 230 1.66 6.58 22.42
N TYR A 231 1.22 7.84 22.28
CA TYR A 231 -0.11 8.15 21.77
C TYR A 231 -0.34 7.54 20.37
N ALA A 232 0.62 7.70 19.47
CA ALA A 232 0.54 7.12 18.13
C ALA A 232 0.44 5.59 18.17
N ALA A 233 1.25 4.93 19.02
CA ALA A 233 1.24 3.48 19.17
C ALA A 233 -0.07 2.95 19.75
N GLU A 234 -0.66 3.64 20.71
CA GLU A 234 -1.98 3.31 21.27
C GLU A 234 -3.10 3.55 20.26
N TYR A 235 -3.00 4.65 19.52
CA TYR A 235 -3.99 5.01 18.51
C TYR A 235 -4.08 3.95 17.39
N LEU A 236 -2.97 3.34 16.99
CA LEU A 236 -2.96 2.27 15.99
C LEU A 236 -3.82 1.06 16.38
N GLN A 237 -3.98 0.79 17.68
CA GLN A 237 -4.81 -0.31 18.16
C GLN A 237 -6.30 -0.10 17.86
N ARG A 238 -6.75 1.16 17.70
CA ARG A 238 -8.13 1.48 17.28
C ARG A 238 -8.47 0.88 15.92
N PHE A 239 -7.48 0.71 15.04
CA PHE A 239 -7.64 0.08 13.72
C PHE A 239 -7.53 -1.45 13.74
N GLY A 240 -7.47 -2.05 14.94
CA GLY A 240 -7.36 -3.50 15.11
C GLY A 240 -5.93 -4.05 14.95
N PHE A 241 -4.91 -3.20 14.99
CA PHE A 241 -3.51 -3.66 14.97
C PHE A 241 -3.10 -4.20 16.35
N PRO A 242 -2.48 -5.40 16.41
CA PRO A 242 -2.05 -5.98 17.67
C PRO A 242 -0.92 -5.17 18.34
N ALA A 243 -1.07 -4.87 19.62
CA ALA A 243 -0.12 -4.06 20.39
C ALA A 243 1.31 -4.62 20.35
N GLN A 244 1.47 -5.95 20.40
CA GLN A 244 2.77 -6.63 20.37
C GLN A 244 3.54 -6.43 19.05
N ASN A 245 2.86 -6.03 17.98
CA ASN A 245 3.48 -5.79 16.65
C ASN A 245 3.81 -4.30 16.42
N ILE A 246 3.48 -3.43 17.37
CA ILE A 246 3.67 -1.98 17.29
C ILE A 246 4.94 -1.59 18.05
N VAL A 247 5.92 -1.08 17.32
CA VAL A 247 7.18 -0.60 17.90
C VAL A 247 6.98 0.80 18.48
N ARG A 248 7.34 1.00 19.76
CA ARG A 248 7.19 2.30 20.47
C ARG A 248 8.47 3.14 20.35
N THR A 249 8.84 3.49 19.12
CA THR A 249 9.97 4.37 18.80
C THR A 249 9.63 5.30 17.65
N GLU A 250 10.38 6.38 17.45
CA GLU A 250 10.17 7.31 16.34
C GLU A 250 10.22 6.62 14.94
N SER A 251 10.88 5.45 14.83
CA SER A 251 10.90 4.67 13.60
C SER A 251 9.51 4.18 13.16
N LEU A 252 8.53 4.16 14.09
CA LEU A 252 7.13 3.89 13.79
C LEU A 252 6.58 4.85 12.72
N ALA A 253 7.03 6.11 12.70
CA ALA A 253 6.69 7.11 11.68
C ALA A 253 7.03 6.64 10.25
N LEU A 254 8.03 5.77 10.12
CA LEU A 254 8.51 5.21 8.86
C LEU A 254 8.00 3.79 8.60
N GLY A 255 7.13 3.27 9.48
CA GLY A 255 6.48 1.98 9.34
C GLY A 255 7.35 0.80 9.73
N SER A 256 8.05 0.88 10.86
CA SER A 256 8.81 -0.24 11.45
C SER A 256 7.92 -1.36 12.00
N ALA A 257 6.61 -1.12 12.18
CA ALA A 257 5.64 -2.14 12.58
C ALA A 257 5.42 -3.19 11.47
N SER A 258 5.05 -4.40 11.88
CA SER A 258 4.79 -5.53 10.96
C SER A 258 3.39 -6.08 11.16
N PHE A 259 2.62 -6.15 10.07
CA PHE A 259 1.24 -6.66 10.08
C PHE A 259 1.01 -7.61 8.90
N THR A 260 -0.04 -8.42 9.01
CA THR A 260 -0.48 -9.22 7.87
C THR A 260 -1.26 -8.36 6.86
N PRO A 261 -1.28 -8.73 5.57
CA PRO A 261 -2.13 -8.05 4.58
C PRO A 261 -3.61 -7.96 4.97
N LEU A 262 -4.15 -8.97 5.65
CA LEU A 262 -5.52 -8.95 6.17
C LEU A 262 -5.72 -7.88 7.25
N GLN A 263 -4.78 -7.76 8.20
CA GLN A 263 -4.83 -6.72 9.23
C GLN A 263 -4.76 -5.32 8.62
N VAL A 264 -3.91 -5.13 7.61
CA VAL A 264 -3.79 -3.84 6.89
C VAL A 264 -5.09 -3.52 6.16
N ALA A 265 -5.68 -4.46 5.41
CA ALA A 265 -6.95 -4.25 4.73
C ALA A 265 -8.09 -3.93 5.72
N ARG A 266 -8.15 -4.62 6.87
CA ARG A 266 -9.10 -4.34 7.95
C ARG A 266 -8.95 -2.91 8.48
N GLY A 267 -7.73 -2.47 8.74
CA GLY A 267 -7.45 -1.10 9.20
C GLY A 267 -7.87 -0.04 8.17
N TYR A 268 -7.58 -0.26 6.88
CA TYR A 268 -8.03 0.64 5.81
C TYR A 268 -9.55 0.70 5.67
N SER A 269 -10.28 -0.37 6.03
CA SER A 269 -11.75 -0.37 6.02
C SER A 269 -12.33 0.66 6.97
N VAL A 270 -11.70 0.93 8.11
CA VAL A 270 -12.12 1.97 9.07
C VAL A 270 -12.13 3.36 8.42
N MET A 271 -11.13 3.67 7.58
CA MET A 271 -11.04 4.95 6.88
C MET A 271 -12.05 5.05 5.71
N ALA A 272 -12.47 3.92 5.17
CA ALA A 272 -13.38 3.88 4.02
C ALA A 272 -14.87 3.90 4.41
N ASN A 273 -15.22 3.46 5.62
CA ASN A 273 -16.59 3.18 6.05
C ASN A 273 -17.16 4.14 7.11
N GLY A 274 -16.50 5.28 7.35
CA GLY A 274 -16.99 6.26 8.33
C GLY A 274 -16.46 6.07 9.74
N GLY A 275 -15.46 5.19 9.96
CA GLY A 275 -14.77 5.05 11.23
C GLY A 275 -15.09 3.78 12.02
N PHE A 276 -15.67 2.78 11.39
CA PHE A 276 -16.11 1.53 12.03
C PHE A 276 -15.11 0.40 11.83
N LEU A 277 -14.79 -0.33 12.90
CA LEU A 277 -13.90 -1.49 12.84
C LEU A 277 -14.70 -2.78 12.62
N VAL A 278 -14.83 -3.18 11.36
CA VAL A 278 -15.50 -4.43 10.98
C VAL A 278 -14.58 -5.64 11.15
N ASP A 279 -15.16 -6.82 11.37
CA ASP A 279 -14.43 -8.08 11.51
C ASP A 279 -14.44 -8.86 10.19
N PRO A 280 -13.27 -9.24 9.64
CA PRO A 280 -13.22 -10.05 8.44
C PRO A 280 -13.82 -11.44 8.62
N PHE A 281 -14.66 -11.88 7.69
CA PHE A 281 -15.19 -13.24 7.65
C PHE A 281 -15.19 -13.81 6.23
N PHE A 282 -15.14 -15.15 6.12
CA PHE A 282 -14.96 -15.87 4.86
C PHE A 282 -16.19 -16.67 4.44
N ILE A 283 -16.97 -17.11 5.41
CA ILE A 283 -18.12 -17.98 5.17
C ILE A 283 -19.38 -17.17 5.44
N SER A 284 -20.15 -16.89 4.39
CA SER A 284 -21.42 -16.17 4.51
C SER A 284 -22.59 -17.11 4.86
N LYS A 285 -22.60 -18.35 4.32
CA LYS A 285 -23.67 -19.31 4.50
C LYS A 285 -23.16 -20.73 4.34
N ILE A 286 -23.71 -21.67 5.12
CA ILE A 286 -23.54 -23.11 4.94
C ILE A 286 -24.93 -23.73 4.83
N GLU A 287 -25.15 -24.49 3.78
CA GLU A 287 -26.39 -25.21 3.52
C GLU A 287 -26.11 -26.72 3.43
N ASN A 288 -27.09 -27.54 3.82
CA ASN A 288 -27.04 -28.96 3.55
C ASN A 288 -27.47 -29.27 2.09
N ASP A 289 -27.36 -30.51 1.67
CA ASP A 289 -27.73 -31.00 0.35
C ASP A 289 -29.23 -30.85 0.00
N GLN A 290 -30.09 -30.60 0.99
CA GLN A 290 -31.52 -30.36 0.85
C GLN A 290 -31.89 -28.87 0.85
N GLY A 291 -30.90 -27.97 0.89
CA GLY A 291 -31.09 -26.52 0.93
C GLY A 291 -31.45 -25.98 2.32
N GLY A 292 -31.39 -26.81 3.38
CA GLY A 292 -31.54 -26.35 4.75
C GLY A 292 -30.33 -25.56 5.22
N VAL A 293 -30.54 -24.36 5.74
CA VAL A 293 -29.46 -23.47 6.24
C VAL A 293 -28.92 -24.02 7.54
N LEU A 294 -27.63 -24.39 7.56
CA LEU A 294 -26.92 -24.86 8.75
C LEU A 294 -26.21 -23.70 9.48
N PHE A 295 -25.77 -22.70 8.75
CA PHE A 295 -25.11 -21.50 9.26
C PHE A 295 -25.35 -20.33 8.33
N GLU A 296 -25.56 -19.14 8.90
CA GLU A 296 -25.58 -17.87 8.19
C GLU A 296 -24.84 -16.84 9.03
N ALA A 297 -23.86 -16.16 8.43
CA ALA A 297 -23.08 -15.13 9.10
C ALA A 297 -23.97 -13.93 9.44
N LYS A 298 -23.79 -13.39 10.65
CA LYS A 298 -24.43 -12.16 11.11
C LYS A 298 -23.34 -11.16 11.48
N PRO A 299 -22.67 -10.56 10.47
CA PRO A 299 -21.59 -9.62 10.74
C PRO A 299 -22.12 -8.36 11.39
N LYS A 300 -21.30 -7.76 12.25
CA LYS A 300 -21.49 -6.38 12.70
C LYS A 300 -21.20 -5.44 11.54
N ILE A 301 -22.10 -4.49 11.27
CA ILE A 301 -21.99 -3.59 10.11
C ILE A 301 -21.57 -2.19 10.50
N ALA A 302 -20.92 -1.48 9.59
CA ALA A 302 -20.68 -0.06 9.69
C ALA A 302 -21.98 0.71 9.40
N CYS A 303 -22.26 1.76 10.18
CA CYS A 303 -23.40 2.65 9.97
C CYS A 303 -22.99 4.11 10.21
N PRO A 304 -22.34 4.77 9.24
CA PRO A 304 -21.90 6.15 9.42
C PRO A 304 -23.03 7.17 9.56
N GLU A 305 -24.25 6.83 9.13
CA GLU A 305 -25.48 7.61 9.32
C GLU A 305 -26.18 7.37 10.66
N CYS A 306 -25.77 6.32 11.40
CA CYS A 306 -26.32 6.03 12.73
C CYS A 306 -25.60 6.88 13.80
N ASP A 307 -26.36 7.35 14.80
CA ASP A 307 -25.80 8.06 15.96
C ASP A 307 -25.16 7.06 16.95
N ILE A 308 -24.03 6.45 16.52
CA ILE A 308 -23.29 5.50 17.32
C ILE A 308 -22.09 6.22 17.94
N PRO A 309 -22.00 6.28 19.29
CA PRO A 309 -20.88 6.94 19.94
C PRO A 309 -19.53 6.32 19.60
N VAL A 310 -18.51 7.16 19.44
CA VAL A 310 -17.12 6.71 19.33
C VAL A 310 -16.69 6.13 20.67
N ILE A 311 -16.24 4.86 20.68
CA ILE A 311 -15.89 4.16 21.92
C ILE A 311 -14.63 4.68 22.60
N TYR A 312 -13.71 5.25 21.83
CA TYR A 312 -12.61 6.02 22.37
C TYR A 312 -13.08 7.47 22.43
N GLY A 313 -13.46 7.96 23.62
CA GLY A 313 -13.95 9.35 23.79
C GLY A 313 -13.02 10.34 23.11
N ASN A 314 -13.57 11.49 22.68
CA ASN A 314 -12.75 12.58 22.15
C ASN A 314 -11.60 12.82 23.14
N THR A 315 -10.36 12.72 22.68
CA THR A 315 -9.20 13.15 23.48
C THR A 315 -9.52 14.56 23.96
N PRO A 316 -9.48 14.88 25.26
CA PRO A 316 -9.80 16.22 25.72
C PRO A 316 -9.04 17.22 24.88
N LYS A 317 -9.67 18.33 24.51
CA LYS A 317 -9.03 19.47 23.82
C LYS A 317 -8.03 20.19 24.75
N SER A 318 -7.21 19.43 25.48
CA SER A 318 -6.15 19.96 26.29
C SER A 318 -4.93 20.16 25.42
N GLU A 319 -4.66 21.41 25.15
CA GLU A 319 -3.50 21.93 24.45
C GLU A 319 -3.57 21.83 22.92
N VAL A 320 -4.24 22.81 22.33
CA VAL A 320 -3.94 23.26 20.98
C VAL A 320 -2.42 23.43 20.90
N LEU A 321 -1.79 22.66 20.02
CA LEU A 321 -0.37 22.86 19.70
C LEU A 321 -0.24 24.23 19.04
N GLU A 322 -0.09 25.28 19.87
CA GLU A 322 0.28 26.59 19.36
C GLU A 322 1.62 26.46 18.64
N ASN A 323 1.67 26.95 17.43
CA ASN A 323 2.83 26.94 16.51
C ASN A 323 4.08 27.67 17.06
N LYS A 324 4.21 27.85 18.38
CA LYS A 324 5.22 28.71 18.96
C LYS A 324 6.59 28.09 19.20
N ASP A 325 6.71 26.76 19.24
CA ASP A 325 7.99 26.15 19.63
C ASP A 325 8.34 24.95 18.73
N MET A 326 8.73 25.24 17.49
CA MET A 326 9.39 24.27 16.61
C MET A 326 10.92 24.34 16.72
N GLU A 327 11.45 24.89 17.80
CA GLU A 327 12.83 24.70 18.23
C GLU A 327 12.87 23.59 19.29
N ASP A 328 13.75 22.64 19.09
CA ASP A 328 13.97 21.39 19.81
C ASP A 328 13.83 21.50 21.35
N PRO A 329 12.79 20.98 22.02
CA PRO A 329 12.82 20.89 23.50
C PRO A 329 13.16 19.47 23.92
N ALA A 330 14.33 19.32 24.53
CA ALA A 330 14.60 18.24 25.46
C ALA A 330 13.76 18.46 26.73
N VAL A 331 12.59 17.83 26.84
CA VAL A 331 11.86 17.75 28.12
C VAL A 331 11.20 16.39 28.26
N SER A 332 11.67 15.66 29.26
CA SER A 332 10.99 14.53 29.88
C SER A 332 9.80 15.02 30.68
N GLN A 333 8.58 14.60 30.37
CA GLN A 333 7.44 14.67 31.29
C GLN A 333 6.71 13.35 31.30
N GLU A 334 6.55 12.80 32.48
CA GLU A 334 5.71 11.66 32.79
C GLU A 334 4.25 11.99 32.48
N GLN A 335 3.61 11.18 31.62
CA GLN A 335 2.18 11.28 31.35
C GLN A 335 1.44 10.07 31.95
N PRO A 336 0.20 10.24 32.43
CA PRO A 336 -0.55 9.15 33.04
C PRO A 336 -0.95 8.10 32.01
N ASN A 337 -0.72 6.85 32.34
CA ASN A 337 -1.16 5.68 31.58
C ASN A 337 -2.69 5.61 31.53
N ILE A 338 -3.29 5.89 30.38
CA ILE A 338 -4.72 5.60 30.13
C ILE A 338 -4.80 4.21 29.48
N VAL A 339 -4.91 3.20 30.30
CA VAL A 339 -5.32 1.85 29.86
C VAL A 339 -6.85 1.83 29.84
N VAL A 340 -7.45 1.76 28.63
CA VAL A 340 -8.90 1.52 28.52
C VAL A 340 -9.15 0.03 28.66
N PRO A 341 -9.87 -0.44 29.69
CA PRO A 341 -10.14 -1.87 29.90
C PRO A 341 -11.07 -2.42 28.82
N GLN A 342 -10.77 -3.63 28.31
CA GLN A 342 -11.63 -4.38 27.38
C GLN A 342 -13.12 -4.55 27.81
N PRO A 343 -13.48 -4.59 29.09
CA PRO A 343 -14.89 -4.67 29.51
C PRO A 343 -15.79 -3.52 29.06
N GLN A 344 -15.25 -2.33 28.76
CA GLN A 344 -16.05 -1.18 28.31
C GLN A 344 -16.50 -1.33 26.83
N LEU A 345 -15.77 -2.07 26.02
CA LEU A 345 -16.15 -2.42 24.65
C LEU A 345 -17.39 -3.32 24.59
N GLU A 346 -17.45 -4.31 25.48
CA GLU A 346 -18.59 -5.24 25.55
C GLU A 346 -19.85 -4.59 26.11
N GLN A 347 -19.72 -3.70 27.09
CA GLN A 347 -20.86 -3.00 27.69
C GLN A 347 -21.47 -1.95 26.76
N ALA A 348 -20.67 -1.22 25.99
CA ALA A 348 -21.16 -0.29 24.98
C ALA A 348 -21.95 -1.00 23.86
N ASN A 349 -21.47 -2.18 23.43
CA ASN A 349 -22.17 -3.00 22.44
C ASN A 349 -23.49 -3.58 22.97
N GLN A 350 -23.54 -4.02 24.22
CA GLN A 350 -24.76 -4.58 24.81
C GLN A 350 -25.89 -3.55 24.98
N SER A 351 -25.56 -2.29 25.25
CA SER A 351 -26.57 -1.23 25.35
C SER A 351 -27.14 -0.81 23.98
N LEU A 352 -26.36 -0.93 22.90
CA LEU A 352 -26.78 -0.63 21.53
C LEU A 352 -27.69 -1.72 20.93
N VAL A 353 -27.41 -2.99 21.20
CA VAL A 353 -28.24 -4.13 20.77
C VAL A 353 -29.66 -4.03 21.38
N ALA A 354 -29.78 -3.51 22.60
CA ALA A 354 -31.07 -3.31 23.27
C ALA A 354 -31.92 -2.18 22.62
N GLN A 355 -31.30 -1.25 21.86
CA GLN A 355 -31.99 -0.10 21.26
C GLN A 355 -32.37 -0.28 19.80
N THR A 356 -31.68 -1.16 19.04
CA THR A 356 -31.78 -1.21 17.57
C THR A 356 -32.35 -2.49 16.98
N GLY A 357 -32.75 -3.47 17.79
CA GLY A 357 -33.31 -4.75 17.31
C GLY A 357 -32.25 -5.77 16.90
N ALA A 358 -32.49 -6.56 15.85
CA ALA A 358 -31.66 -7.72 15.48
C ALA A 358 -30.33 -7.40 14.78
N GLN A 359 -30.06 -6.15 14.35
CA GLN A 359 -28.83 -5.77 13.65
C GLN A 359 -27.78 -5.26 14.65
N GLU A 360 -26.60 -5.92 14.68
CA GLU A 360 -25.45 -5.43 15.44
C GLU A 360 -24.56 -4.52 14.59
N TYR A 361 -24.05 -3.46 15.22
CA TYR A 361 -23.13 -2.52 14.59
C TYR A 361 -21.69 -2.75 15.01
N ALA A 362 -20.75 -2.52 14.07
CA ALA A 362 -19.33 -2.57 14.33
C ALA A 362 -18.90 -1.44 15.28
N PRO A 363 -17.86 -1.64 16.11
CA PRO A 363 -17.34 -0.59 16.98
C PRO A 363 -16.97 0.67 16.18
N HIS A 364 -17.48 1.83 16.59
CA HIS A 364 -17.12 3.13 16.03
C HIS A 364 -15.84 3.62 16.70
N VAL A 365 -14.70 3.54 16.02
CA VAL A 365 -13.36 3.70 16.62
C VAL A 365 -12.70 5.05 16.31
N ILE A 366 -13.14 5.72 15.24
CA ILE A 366 -12.79 7.13 14.93
C ILE A 366 -14.05 7.84 14.44
N ASN A 367 -14.18 9.14 14.70
CA ASN A 367 -15.37 9.87 14.29
C ASN A 367 -15.48 9.97 12.74
N THR A 368 -16.71 10.02 12.24
CA THR A 368 -17.00 10.05 10.80
C THR A 368 -16.35 11.25 10.09
N PRO A 369 -16.34 12.49 10.63
CA PRO A 369 -15.60 13.59 10.05
C PRO A 369 -14.11 13.31 9.85
N LEU A 370 -13.43 12.75 10.84
CA LEU A 370 -12.00 12.41 10.76
C LEU A 370 -11.73 11.30 9.73
N SER A 371 -12.61 10.28 9.69
CA SER A 371 -12.60 9.24 8.66
C SER A 371 -12.71 9.83 7.25
N PHE A 372 -13.58 10.83 7.05
CA PHE A 372 -13.72 11.54 5.79
C PHE A 372 -12.46 12.34 5.43
N LEU A 373 -11.85 13.04 6.39
CA LEU A 373 -10.63 13.82 6.12
C LEU A 373 -9.49 12.93 5.63
N ILE A 374 -9.24 11.80 6.28
CA ILE A 374 -8.17 10.88 5.86
C ILE A 374 -8.51 10.19 4.52
N LYS A 375 -9.78 9.85 4.28
CA LYS A 375 -10.26 9.34 3.00
C LYS A 375 -9.99 10.35 1.88
N SER A 376 -10.30 11.63 2.09
CA SER A 376 -10.00 12.72 1.16
C SER A 376 -8.49 12.89 0.92
N ALA A 377 -7.66 12.75 1.95
CA ALA A 377 -6.21 12.84 1.81
C ALA A 377 -5.63 11.66 1.01
N LEU A 378 -6.18 10.45 1.19
CA LEU A 378 -5.83 9.27 0.39
C LEU A 378 -6.23 9.41 -1.09
N ASN A 379 -7.33 10.09 -1.38
CA ASN A 379 -7.69 10.47 -2.74
C ASN A 379 -6.64 11.41 -3.35
N THR A 380 -6.18 12.41 -2.60
CA THR A 380 -5.10 13.31 -3.05
C THR A 380 -3.76 12.59 -3.25
N ASN A 381 -3.51 11.48 -2.55
CA ASN A 381 -2.33 10.64 -2.82
C ASN A 381 -2.33 10.02 -4.23
N ILE A 382 -3.51 9.86 -4.83
CA ILE A 382 -3.65 9.41 -6.22
C ILE A 382 -3.62 10.62 -7.19
N PHE A 383 -4.41 11.65 -6.93
CA PHE A 383 -4.63 12.73 -7.91
C PHE A 383 -3.67 13.90 -7.78
N GLY A 384 -3.00 14.05 -6.63
CA GLY A 384 -2.15 15.21 -6.37
C GLY A 384 -2.92 16.52 -6.28
N GLU A 385 -2.20 17.62 -6.46
CA GLU A 385 -2.71 18.98 -6.61
C GLU A 385 -1.85 19.76 -7.60
N PRO A 386 -2.31 20.90 -8.12
CA PRO A 386 -1.45 21.76 -8.91
C PRO A 386 -0.12 22.05 -8.21
N GLY A 387 0.98 21.74 -8.90
CA GLY A 387 2.34 21.89 -8.37
C GLY A 387 2.98 20.62 -7.82
N TRP A 388 2.22 19.54 -7.54
CA TRP A 388 2.79 18.27 -7.10
C TRP A 388 1.91 17.07 -7.42
N GLN A 389 2.53 15.91 -7.59
CA GLN A 389 1.88 14.66 -7.90
C GLN A 389 1.89 13.70 -6.70
N GLY A 390 0.80 12.97 -6.50
CA GLY A 390 0.71 11.92 -5.50
C GLY A 390 1.51 10.67 -5.89
N THR A 391 1.93 9.87 -4.90
CA THR A 391 2.73 8.67 -5.15
C THR A 391 1.94 7.53 -5.81
N GLY A 392 0.60 7.55 -5.70
CA GLY A 392 -0.32 6.55 -6.26
C GLY A 392 -0.92 6.93 -7.62
N TRP A 393 -0.42 7.95 -8.30
CA TRP A 393 -1.02 8.57 -9.49
C TRP A 393 -1.41 7.61 -10.62
N ARG A 394 -0.73 6.45 -10.73
CA ARG A 394 -1.05 5.46 -11.76
C ARG A 394 -2.47 4.93 -11.64
N ALA A 395 -2.98 4.79 -10.41
CA ALA A 395 -4.36 4.32 -10.18
C ALA A 395 -5.40 5.23 -10.87
N GLY A 396 -5.25 6.55 -10.77
CA GLY A 396 -6.13 7.50 -11.46
C GLY A 396 -6.10 7.35 -12.99
N ARG A 397 -4.90 7.16 -13.55
CA ARG A 397 -4.71 6.91 -14.98
C ARG A 397 -5.33 5.58 -15.44
N ASP A 398 -5.11 4.50 -14.67
CA ASP A 398 -5.42 3.13 -15.09
C ASP A 398 -6.90 2.78 -14.84
N LEU A 399 -7.51 3.32 -13.79
CA LEU A 399 -8.93 3.11 -13.45
C LEU A 399 -9.85 4.16 -14.08
N GLN A 400 -9.35 5.37 -14.35
CA GLN A 400 -10.13 6.51 -14.87
C GLN A 400 -11.37 6.83 -14.01
N ARG A 401 -11.21 6.80 -12.67
CA ARG A 401 -12.23 7.08 -11.66
C ARG A 401 -11.66 8.06 -10.63
N HIS A 402 -12.53 8.92 -10.05
CA HIS A 402 -12.14 9.96 -9.08
C HIS A 402 -12.51 9.61 -7.63
N ASP A 403 -13.27 8.55 -7.40
CA ASP A 403 -13.78 8.10 -6.11
C ASP A 403 -12.92 7.03 -5.44
N ILE A 404 -11.68 6.93 -5.86
CA ILE A 404 -10.67 6.01 -5.32
C ILE A 404 -9.64 6.76 -4.48
N GLY A 405 -9.04 6.08 -3.54
CA GLY A 405 -7.93 6.58 -2.74
C GLY A 405 -7.00 5.46 -2.33
N GLY A 406 -5.74 5.77 -2.08
CA GLY A 406 -4.79 4.72 -1.70
C GLY A 406 -3.44 5.24 -1.29
N LYS A 407 -2.59 4.35 -0.78
CA LYS A 407 -1.26 4.66 -0.29
C LYS A 407 -0.25 3.60 -0.71
N THR A 408 0.87 4.05 -1.23
CA THR A 408 2.06 3.22 -1.46
C THR A 408 2.78 2.95 -0.13
N GLY A 409 3.32 1.75 0.01
CA GLY A 409 4.27 1.39 1.06
C GLY A 409 5.55 0.82 0.46
N THR A 410 6.68 1.25 0.97
CA THR A 410 8.00 0.70 0.61
C THR A 410 8.84 0.73 1.87
N THR A 411 9.46 -0.39 2.21
CA THR A 411 10.39 -0.46 3.33
C THR A 411 11.82 -0.12 2.90
N ASN A 412 12.70 0.07 3.86
CA ASN A 412 14.12 0.27 3.59
C ASN A 412 14.66 -0.86 2.71
N SER A 413 15.53 -0.50 1.76
CA SER A 413 16.09 -1.42 0.77
C SER A 413 15.06 -2.14 -0.09
N SER A 414 13.80 -1.66 -0.12
CA SER A 414 12.71 -2.28 -0.90
C SER A 414 12.50 -3.77 -0.60
N LYS A 415 12.53 -4.18 0.67
CA LYS A 415 12.25 -5.57 1.08
C LYS A 415 10.78 -5.92 0.94
N ASP A 416 9.92 -4.95 1.27
CA ASP A 416 8.48 -5.04 1.18
C ASP A 416 7.92 -3.89 0.35
N ALA A 417 7.04 -4.20 -0.55
CA ALA A 417 6.31 -3.24 -1.34
C ALA A 417 4.79 -3.44 -1.15
N TRP A 418 4.08 -2.34 -0.87
CA TRP A 418 2.66 -2.34 -0.56
C TRP A 418 1.90 -1.33 -1.40
N PHE A 419 0.65 -1.64 -1.68
CA PHE A 419 -0.36 -0.67 -2.06
C PHE A 419 -1.68 -1.06 -1.39
N SER A 420 -2.24 -0.13 -0.61
CA SER A 420 -3.54 -0.32 0.03
C SER A 420 -4.44 0.87 -0.27
N GLY A 421 -5.71 0.60 -0.51
CA GLY A 421 -6.63 1.66 -0.89
C GLY A 421 -8.07 1.17 -1.01
N TYR A 422 -8.93 2.09 -1.38
CA TYR A 422 -10.37 1.91 -1.43
C TYR A 422 -10.97 2.37 -2.76
N GLY A 423 -12.14 1.84 -3.07
CA GLY A 423 -13.15 2.34 -3.99
C GLY A 423 -14.53 2.14 -3.38
N PRO A 424 -15.61 2.47 -4.11
CA PRO A 424 -16.98 2.22 -3.65
C PRO A 424 -17.21 0.78 -3.22
N GLY A 425 -17.53 0.57 -1.95
CA GLY A 425 -17.87 -0.75 -1.40
C GLY A 425 -16.69 -1.74 -1.32
N VAL A 426 -15.46 -1.32 -1.54
CA VAL A 426 -14.30 -2.23 -1.55
C VAL A 426 -13.05 -1.57 -0.97
N VAL A 427 -12.31 -2.33 -0.17
CA VAL A 427 -10.95 -2.00 0.29
C VAL A 427 -10.02 -3.13 -0.09
N THR A 428 -8.90 -2.81 -0.70
CA THR A 428 -7.92 -3.81 -1.15
C THR A 428 -6.52 -3.45 -0.69
N SER A 429 -5.79 -4.45 -0.16
CA SER A 429 -4.38 -4.36 0.20
C SER A 429 -3.58 -5.38 -0.59
N VAL A 430 -2.48 -4.95 -1.19
CA VAL A 430 -1.54 -5.80 -1.94
C VAL A 430 -0.16 -5.65 -1.36
N TRP A 431 0.50 -6.78 -1.14
CA TRP A 431 1.90 -6.88 -0.73
C TRP A 431 2.70 -7.73 -1.71
N ILE A 432 3.98 -7.39 -1.89
CA ILE A 432 4.97 -8.19 -2.61
C ILE A 432 6.31 -8.12 -1.89
N GLY A 433 6.99 -9.26 -1.79
CA GLY A 433 8.31 -9.41 -1.15
C GLY A 433 8.83 -10.84 -1.25
N PHE A 434 10.05 -11.06 -0.79
CA PHE A 434 10.58 -12.40 -0.62
C PHE A 434 10.24 -12.95 0.77
N ASP A 435 10.06 -14.27 0.90
CA ASP A 435 9.92 -14.91 2.21
C ASP A 435 11.21 -14.79 3.02
N ASP A 436 12.35 -14.78 2.36
CA ASP A 436 13.64 -14.46 2.99
C ASP A 436 13.76 -12.95 3.22
N HIS A 437 13.60 -12.52 4.47
CA HIS A 437 13.69 -11.12 4.89
C HIS A 437 15.06 -10.46 4.66
N ARG A 438 16.09 -11.22 4.31
CA ARG A 438 17.42 -10.68 3.97
C ARG A 438 17.47 -10.15 2.55
N ARG A 439 16.61 -10.67 1.64
CA ARG A 439 16.58 -10.27 0.23
C ARG A 439 15.81 -8.98 0.04
N ASP A 440 16.32 -8.14 -0.83
CA ASP A 440 15.68 -6.91 -1.31
C ASP A 440 15.01 -7.18 -2.66
N LEU A 441 13.89 -6.52 -2.96
CA LEU A 441 13.25 -6.59 -4.27
C LEU A 441 14.13 -6.02 -5.40
N GLY A 442 15.17 -5.26 -5.05
CA GLY A 442 16.20 -4.80 -5.96
C GLY A 442 15.76 -3.70 -6.93
N ARG A 443 16.35 -3.70 -8.11
CA ARG A 443 16.08 -2.71 -9.18
C ARG A 443 16.16 -3.33 -10.56
N THR A 444 15.46 -2.71 -11.51
CA THR A 444 15.52 -3.11 -12.91
C THR A 444 15.95 -1.98 -13.81
N THR A 445 16.63 -2.34 -14.91
CA THR A 445 16.98 -1.41 -15.99
C THR A 445 15.99 -1.57 -17.14
N ALA A 446 15.66 -0.47 -17.83
CA ALA A 446 14.81 -0.54 -19.02
C ALA A 446 15.49 -1.40 -20.10
N SER A 447 14.73 -2.26 -20.76
CA SER A 447 15.26 -3.17 -21.79
C SER A 447 14.66 -2.91 -23.18
N GLY A 448 13.56 -2.12 -23.25
CA GLY A 448 12.74 -2.00 -24.46
C GLY A 448 12.00 -3.28 -24.89
N ALA A 449 12.24 -4.39 -24.19
CA ALA A 449 11.66 -5.69 -24.50
C ALA A 449 10.28 -5.92 -23.84
N ILE A 450 9.95 -5.16 -22.82
CA ILE A 450 8.67 -5.20 -22.11
C ILE A 450 7.99 -3.85 -22.31
N LYS A 451 6.81 -3.87 -22.92
CA LYS A 451 6.00 -2.66 -23.12
C LYS A 451 5.67 -2.04 -21.76
N ASP A 452 5.77 -0.72 -21.66
CA ASP A 452 5.46 0.06 -20.47
C ASP A 452 6.25 -0.35 -19.22
N GLN A 453 7.45 -0.91 -19.40
CA GLN A 453 8.31 -1.33 -18.30
C GLN A 453 8.70 -0.14 -17.42
N ILE A 454 8.35 -0.22 -16.13
CA ILE A 454 8.82 0.70 -15.12
C ILE A 454 10.23 0.26 -14.68
N SER A 455 11.24 1.09 -14.91
CA SER A 455 12.63 0.83 -14.49
C SER A 455 12.93 1.47 -13.12
N GLY A 456 14.09 1.21 -12.57
CA GLY A 456 14.54 1.71 -11.28
C GLY A 456 14.31 0.73 -10.13
N TYR A 457 14.41 1.23 -8.89
CA TYR A 457 14.18 0.43 -7.70
C TYR A 457 12.73 -0.07 -7.61
N GLU A 458 12.56 -1.29 -7.10
CA GLU A 458 11.23 -1.83 -6.79
C GLU A 458 10.63 -1.11 -5.58
N GLY A 459 9.31 -1.04 -5.52
CA GLY A 459 8.59 -0.37 -4.44
C GLY A 459 7.09 -0.41 -4.67
N GLY A 460 6.31 0.14 -3.74
CA GLY A 460 4.84 0.04 -3.74
C GLY A 460 4.20 0.42 -5.07
N ALA A 461 4.55 1.58 -5.62
CA ALA A 461 3.98 2.09 -6.88
C ALA A 461 4.36 1.28 -8.13
N LYS A 462 5.45 0.51 -8.08
CA LYS A 462 5.96 -0.27 -9.21
C LYS A 462 5.59 -1.76 -9.10
N SER A 463 5.57 -2.30 -7.90
CA SER A 463 5.51 -3.74 -7.66
C SER A 463 4.13 -4.18 -7.17
N ALA A 464 3.53 -3.48 -6.20
CA ALA A 464 2.24 -3.83 -5.61
C ALA A 464 1.06 -3.13 -6.31
N GLN A 465 1.19 -1.85 -6.63
CA GLN A 465 0.12 -1.04 -7.23
C GLN A 465 -0.43 -1.63 -8.53
N PRO A 466 0.36 -2.16 -9.50
CA PRO A 466 -0.20 -2.71 -10.72
C PRO A 466 -1.19 -3.87 -10.50
N ALA A 467 -0.98 -4.68 -9.48
CA ALA A 467 -1.92 -5.74 -9.12
C ALA A 467 -3.19 -5.16 -8.46
N TRP A 468 -3.04 -4.14 -7.63
CA TRP A 468 -4.16 -3.39 -7.06
C TRP A 468 -4.99 -2.71 -8.15
N ASP A 469 -4.33 -2.00 -9.08
CA ASP A 469 -5.00 -1.31 -10.20
C ASP A 469 -5.79 -2.30 -11.06
N ALA A 470 -5.20 -3.45 -11.42
CA ALA A 470 -5.86 -4.49 -12.21
C ALA A 470 -7.07 -5.09 -11.49
N TYR A 471 -6.94 -5.42 -10.20
CA TYR A 471 -8.04 -5.95 -9.40
C TYR A 471 -9.16 -4.93 -9.24
N MET A 472 -8.84 -3.69 -8.84
CA MET A 472 -9.83 -2.63 -8.62
C MET A 472 -10.55 -2.24 -9.91
N LYS A 473 -9.85 -2.23 -11.04
CA LYS A 473 -10.46 -2.00 -12.34
C LYS A 473 -11.54 -3.05 -12.65
N SER A 474 -11.26 -4.32 -12.36
CA SER A 474 -12.22 -5.41 -12.60
C SER A 474 -13.39 -5.38 -11.62
N VAL A 475 -13.13 -5.19 -10.32
CA VAL A 475 -14.20 -5.22 -9.29
C VAL A 475 -15.10 -3.99 -9.33
N LEU A 476 -14.62 -2.86 -9.86
CA LEU A 476 -15.38 -1.63 -10.03
C LEU A 476 -15.98 -1.46 -11.44
N GLU A 477 -15.81 -2.45 -12.31
CA GLU A 477 -16.44 -2.44 -13.63
C GLU A 477 -17.97 -2.40 -13.50
N GLY A 478 -18.61 -1.40 -14.14
CA GLY A 478 -20.06 -1.18 -14.04
C GLY A 478 -20.55 -0.57 -12.72
N VAL A 479 -19.68 -0.34 -11.73
CA VAL A 479 -20.05 0.37 -10.49
C VAL A 479 -20.04 1.88 -10.74
N PRO A 480 -21.17 2.60 -10.51
CA PRO A 480 -21.22 4.05 -10.67
C PRO A 480 -20.21 4.77 -9.76
N GLU A 481 -19.63 5.87 -10.25
CA GLU A 481 -18.80 6.74 -9.41
C GLU A 481 -19.60 7.35 -8.27
N GLN A 482 -19.00 7.38 -7.08
CA GLN A 482 -19.58 7.98 -5.88
C GLN A 482 -18.73 9.21 -5.49
N PRO A 483 -19.26 10.43 -5.64
CA PRO A 483 -18.52 11.63 -5.27
C PRO A 483 -18.17 11.62 -3.79
N LEU A 484 -17.01 12.16 -3.45
CA LEU A 484 -16.56 12.30 -2.08
C LEU A 484 -17.34 13.46 -1.41
N THR A 485 -18.43 13.12 -0.74
CA THR A 485 -19.33 14.09 -0.10
C THR A 485 -18.99 14.25 1.38
N PRO A 486 -18.73 15.49 1.86
CA PRO A 486 -18.51 15.76 3.27
C PRO A 486 -19.70 15.36 4.14
N PRO A 487 -19.50 14.59 5.22
CA PRO A 487 -20.56 14.29 6.18
C PRO A 487 -20.84 15.49 7.09
N PRO A 488 -21.95 15.46 7.86
CA PRO A 488 -22.20 16.45 8.93
C PRO A 488 -20.97 16.58 9.86
N GLY A 489 -20.70 17.82 10.30
CA GLY A 489 -19.51 18.13 11.12
C GLY A 489 -18.22 18.35 10.33
N VAL A 490 -18.26 18.29 8.99
CA VAL A 490 -17.18 18.72 8.11
C VAL A 490 -17.55 20.03 7.43
N VAL A 491 -16.67 21.02 7.54
CA VAL A 491 -16.77 22.30 6.83
C VAL A 491 -15.70 22.42 5.76
N THR A 492 -16.03 23.18 4.72
CA THR A 492 -15.09 23.48 3.62
C THR A 492 -14.81 24.97 3.62
N VAL A 493 -13.52 25.34 3.69
CA VAL A 493 -13.10 26.73 3.58
C VAL A 493 -11.94 26.88 2.59
N ASN A 494 -11.84 28.06 1.98
CA ASN A 494 -10.70 28.35 1.09
C ASN A 494 -9.50 28.76 1.92
N ILE A 495 -8.38 28.10 1.68
CA ILE A 495 -7.10 28.38 2.34
C ILE A 495 -6.03 28.71 1.30
N ASP A 496 -5.03 29.49 1.70
CA ASP A 496 -3.79 29.62 0.96
C ASP A 496 -2.97 28.34 1.05
N ARG A 497 -2.43 27.89 -0.10
CA ARG A 497 -1.71 26.61 -0.21
C ARG A 497 -0.38 26.59 0.53
N SER A 498 0.24 27.75 0.74
CA SER A 498 1.56 27.88 1.36
C SER A 498 1.47 28.11 2.88
N THR A 499 0.46 28.85 3.34
CA THR A 499 0.32 29.21 4.76
C THR A 499 -0.72 28.39 5.51
N GLY A 500 -1.66 27.74 4.80
CA GLY A 500 -2.78 27.03 5.40
C GLY A 500 -3.83 27.96 6.05
N GLN A 501 -3.68 29.28 5.95
CA GLN A 501 -4.58 30.30 6.49
C GLN A 501 -5.72 30.59 5.51
N LEU A 502 -6.80 31.26 5.96
CA LEU A 502 -7.90 31.65 5.10
C LEU A 502 -7.41 32.53 3.94
N ALA A 503 -7.89 32.26 2.73
CA ALA A 503 -7.55 33.05 1.56
C ALA A 503 -8.60 32.93 0.45
N ASN A 504 -8.74 34.00 -0.34
CA ASN A 504 -9.62 34.09 -1.50
C ASN A 504 -8.87 34.59 -2.75
N GLY A 505 -7.66 34.08 -3.00
CA GLY A 505 -6.80 34.53 -4.11
C GLY A 505 -6.37 33.39 -5.02
N GLY A 506 -5.52 33.70 -5.99
CA GLY A 506 -5.05 32.74 -7.01
C GLY A 506 -4.27 31.52 -6.47
N ASN A 507 -3.68 31.63 -5.27
CA ASN A 507 -3.03 30.50 -4.59
C ASN A 507 -3.95 29.76 -3.64
N SER A 508 -5.27 30.05 -3.62
CA SER A 508 -6.22 29.42 -2.72
C SER A 508 -6.67 28.05 -3.21
N ARG A 509 -7.16 27.25 -2.26
CA ARG A 509 -7.86 25.99 -2.50
C ARG A 509 -8.94 25.76 -1.46
N ALA A 510 -9.97 25.02 -1.83
CA ALA A 510 -10.92 24.47 -0.87
C ALA A 510 -10.29 23.35 -0.06
N GLU A 511 -10.34 23.44 1.27
CA GLU A 511 -9.84 22.42 2.20
C GLU A 511 -10.93 22.04 3.20
N TYR A 512 -10.91 20.78 3.63
CA TYR A 512 -11.86 20.21 4.57
C TYR A 512 -11.34 20.25 6.00
N PHE A 513 -12.22 20.59 6.94
CA PHE A 513 -11.94 20.64 8.37
C PHE A 513 -13.07 20.01 9.17
N ILE A 514 -12.76 19.46 10.32
CA ILE A 514 -13.77 19.22 11.34
C ILE A 514 -14.28 20.59 11.79
N GLU A 515 -15.59 20.78 11.91
CA GLU A 515 -16.20 22.04 12.34
C GLU A 515 -15.56 22.53 13.65
N GLY A 516 -15.15 23.79 13.66
CA GLY A 516 -14.42 24.43 14.77
C GLY A 516 -12.90 24.27 14.74
N THR A 517 -12.33 23.52 13.77
CA THR A 517 -10.87 23.37 13.60
C THR A 517 -10.32 24.15 12.41
N GLN A 518 -11.17 24.81 11.63
CA GLN A 518 -10.77 25.63 10.48
C GLN A 518 -9.97 26.86 10.94
N PRO A 519 -9.02 27.38 10.12
CA PRO A 519 -8.28 28.59 10.43
C PRO A 519 -9.22 29.78 10.54
N THR A 520 -8.89 30.70 11.45
CA THR A 520 -9.65 31.95 11.67
C THR A 520 -8.89 33.19 11.17
N THR A 521 -7.59 33.05 10.90
CA THR A 521 -6.72 34.13 10.42
C THR A 521 -6.63 34.14 8.91
N GLN A 522 -6.56 35.33 8.32
CA GLN A 522 -6.33 35.53 6.88
C GLN A 522 -4.84 35.37 6.57
N ALA A 523 -4.53 34.78 5.42
CA ALA A 523 -3.17 34.75 4.89
C ALA A 523 -2.69 36.18 4.59
N VAL A 524 -1.62 36.59 5.23
CA VAL A 524 -0.92 37.84 4.91
C VAL A 524 0.15 37.50 3.87
N HIS A 525 -0.08 37.85 2.60
CA HIS A 525 0.99 37.92 1.64
C HIS A 525 1.64 39.28 1.85
N GLU A 526 2.91 39.30 2.31
CA GLU A 526 3.71 40.52 2.18
C GLU A 526 3.74 40.86 0.68
N VAL A 527 2.92 41.81 0.28
CA VAL A 527 3.10 42.52 -0.97
C VAL A 527 4.43 43.18 -0.79
N GLY A 528 5.47 42.71 -1.52
CA GLY A 528 6.75 43.35 -1.53
C GLY A 528 6.54 44.83 -1.83
N THR A 529 6.61 45.64 -0.79
CA THR A 529 6.82 47.05 -0.95
C THR A 529 8.14 47.14 -1.67
N GLU A 530 8.14 47.48 -2.96
CA GLU A 530 9.33 48.02 -3.62
C GLU A 530 9.79 49.17 -2.73
N ILE A 531 10.81 48.90 -1.90
CA ILE A 531 11.58 49.94 -1.28
C ILE A 531 12.27 50.63 -2.45
N ILE A 532 11.75 51.77 -2.89
CA ILE A 532 12.47 52.67 -3.76
C ILE A 532 13.69 53.11 -2.98
N ASP A 533 14.78 52.38 -3.18
CA ASP A 533 16.06 52.64 -2.55
C ASP A 533 16.63 53.95 -3.14
N ASN A 534 16.73 54.94 -2.29
CA ASN A 534 17.54 56.13 -2.51
C ASN A 534 19.03 55.84 -2.18
N GLY A 535 19.57 54.81 -2.80
CA GLY A 535 21.02 54.75 -3.08
C GLY A 535 21.98 54.48 -1.93
N GLU A 536 21.62 53.67 -0.90
CA GLU A 536 22.61 53.14 0.04
C GLU A 536 22.41 51.62 0.24
N THR A 537 23.38 50.85 -0.28
CA THR A 537 23.45 49.40 -0.05
C THR A 537 23.88 49.08 1.36
N HIS A 538 23.00 48.50 2.14
CA HIS A 538 23.38 47.71 3.33
C HIS A 538 23.13 46.24 3.09
N GLU A 539 24.21 45.46 2.95
CA GLU A 539 24.17 44.02 3.04
C GLU A 539 23.68 43.61 4.43
N LEU A 540 22.58 42.83 4.46
CA LEU A 540 22.18 42.13 5.67
C LEU A 540 22.37 40.63 5.42
N PHE A 541 23.18 40.02 6.28
CA PHE A 541 23.53 38.59 6.35
C PHE A 541 22.33 37.69 6.64
#